data_6f250e2176471c193979fa77b4dea0e2
#
_entry.id   6f250e2176471c193979fa77b4dea0e2
#
_cell.length_a   1.000
_cell.length_b   1.000
_cell.length_c   1.000
_cell.angle_alpha   90.00
_cell.angle_beta   90.00
_cell.angle_gamma   90.00
#
_symmetry.space_group_name_H-M   'P 1'
#
loop_
_entity.id
_entity.type
_entity.pdbx_description
1 polymer ?
#
loop_
_entity_poly.entity_id
_entity_poly.type
_entity_poly.pdbx_seq_one_letter_code
_entity_poly.pdbx_strand_id
1 'polypeptide(L)'
;MKKIITIAVSFAMCVFVFCACTSNSVSGSYEMSYIGKKVVIELGADGNFTYTVPIMTEAGTESLKSEKVTKGKYTIDGDIITFKFKVTDDIEGEVTKTVTASLDKDDDGKILSLTVHQNRDLVWGKYYKK
;
A
#
# COMPACT_ATOMS: atom_id res chain seq x y z
N MET A 1 34.63 -9.48 19.40
CA MET A 1 34.66 -8.04 19.17
C MET A 1 34.48 -7.65 17.73
N LYS A 2 35.18 -8.27 16.80
CA LYS A 2 35.04 -7.95 15.37
C LYS A 2 33.62 -8.18 14.86
N LYS A 3 32.95 -9.21 15.35
CA LYS A 3 31.58 -9.51 14.95
C LYS A 3 30.58 -8.44 15.33
N ILE A 4 30.77 -7.84 16.49
CA ILE A 4 29.88 -6.78 16.96
C ILE A 4 30.01 -5.54 16.09
N ILE A 5 31.23 -5.20 15.73
CA ILE A 5 31.52 -4.06 14.86
C ILE A 5 30.88 -4.27 13.49
N THR A 6 30.99 -5.47 12.94
CA THR A 6 30.41 -5.81 11.63
C THR A 6 28.89 -5.67 11.63
N ILE A 7 28.25 -6.13 12.69
CA ILE A 7 26.80 -6.00 12.84
C ILE A 7 26.39 -4.54 12.91
N ALA A 8 27.14 -3.74 13.66
CA ALA A 8 26.85 -2.33 13.78
C ALA A 8 26.96 -1.60 12.46
N VAL A 9 27.96 -1.95 11.67
CA VAL A 9 28.15 -1.36 10.33
C VAL A 9 27.00 -1.74 9.42
N SER A 10 26.59 -2.99 9.42
CA SER A 10 25.46 -3.44 8.61
C SER A 10 24.17 -2.71 8.97
N PHE A 11 23.95 -2.52 10.24
CA PHE A 11 22.79 -1.81 10.73
C PHE A 11 22.82 -0.34 10.29
N ALA A 12 23.97 0.29 10.41
CA ALA A 12 24.14 1.67 9.99
C ALA A 12 23.87 1.84 8.49
N MET A 13 24.29 0.89 7.68
CA MET A 13 24.02 0.93 6.25
C MET A 13 22.55 0.85 5.93
N CYS A 14 21.81 0.02 6.63
CA CYS A 14 20.37 -0.07 6.44
C CYS A 14 19.66 1.25 6.76
N VAL A 15 20.04 1.88 7.85
CA VAL A 15 19.50 3.18 8.23
C VAL A 15 19.88 4.24 7.20
N PHE A 16 21.07 4.18 6.69
CA PHE A 16 21.54 5.13 5.70
C PHE A 16 20.73 5.06 4.41
N VAL A 17 20.51 3.85 3.92
CA VAL A 17 19.69 3.63 2.72
C VAL A 17 18.29 4.17 2.93
N PHE A 18 17.73 3.98 4.09
CA PHE A 18 16.41 4.46 4.42
C PHE A 18 16.34 5.99 4.38
N CYS A 19 17.32 6.66 4.95
CA CYS A 19 17.38 8.12 4.93
C CYS A 19 17.55 8.68 3.52
N ALA A 20 18.32 8.00 2.69
CA ALA A 20 18.57 8.43 1.31
C ALA A 20 17.29 8.40 0.46
N CYS A 21 16.31 7.59 0.84
CA CYS A 21 15.07 7.42 0.09
C CYS A 21 13.94 8.33 0.55
N THR A 22 14.16 9.23 1.51
CA THR A 22 13.08 10.04 2.07
C THR A 22 12.41 10.96 1.06
N SER A 23 13.16 11.54 0.12
CA SER A 23 12.61 12.44 -0.90
C SER A 23 11.77 11.71 -1.94
N ASN A 24 12.06 10.43 -2.17
CA ASN A 24 11.36 9.59 -3.14
C ASN A 24 10.60 8.45 -2.47
N SER A 25 10.19 8.69 -1.24
CA SER A 25 9.52 7.68 -0.43
C SER A 25 8.17 7.30 -1.04
N VAL A 26 7.89 6.00 -1.02
CA VAL A 26 6.55 5.51 -1.39
C VAL A 26 5.53 5.75 -0.29
N SER A 27 5.98 5.97 0.94
CA SER A 27 5.04 6.18 2.04
C SER A 27 4.18 7.41 1.80
N GLY A 28 2.95 7.35 2.25
CA GLY A 28 2.00 8.43 2.07
C GLY A 28 0.61 7.90 1.74
N SER A 29 -0.28 8.82 1.43
CA SER A 29 -1.67 8.52 1.12
C SER A 29 -1.90 8.62 -0.38
N TYR A 30 -2.58 7.63 -0.94
CA TYR A 30 -2.91 7.56 -2.36
C TYR A 30 -4.42 7.44 -2.50
N GLU A 31 -5.03 8.25 -3.35
CA GLU A 31 -6.47 8.31 -3.49
C GLU A 31 -6.94 8.10 -4.92
N MET A 32 -8.08 7.46 -5.05
CA MET A 32 -8.78 7.27 -6.31
C MET A 32 -10.27 7.53 -6.10
N SER A 33 -10.93 8.11 -7.09
CA SER A 33 -12.39 8.21 -7.09
C SER A 33 -13.00 6.98 -7.72
N TYR A 34 -13.95 6.37 -7.01
CA TYR A 34 -14.67 5.22 -7.51
C TYR A 34 -16.16 5.40 -7.20
N ILE A 35 -16.96 5.50 -8.25
CA ILE A 35 -18.42 5.71 -8.16
C ILE A 35 -18.76 6.90 -7.24
N GLY A 36 -18.05 8.02 -7.45
CA GLY A 36 -18.27 9.25 -6.68
C GLY A 36 -17.76 9.22 -5.25
N LYS A 37 -17.07 8.17 -4.85
CA LYS A 37 -16.50 8.01 -3.51
C LYS A 37 -14.99 7.85 -3.59
N LYS A 38 -14.33 8.17 -2.49
CA LYS A 38 -12.87 8.04 -2.44
C LYS A 38 -12.44 6.69 -1.90
N VAL A 39 -11.51 6.06 -2.60
CA VAL A 39 -10.81 4.87 -2.14
C VAL A 39 -9.39 5.30 -1.80
N VAL A 40 -8.91 4.93 -0.62
CA VAL A 40 -7.64 5.40 -0.11
C VAL A 40 -6.72 4.23 0.21
N ILE A 41 -5.49 4.32 -0.25
CA ILE A 41 -4.42 3.41 0.16
C ILE A 41 -3.37 4.24 0.89
N GLU A 42 -3.09 3.88 2.14
CA GLU A 42 -2.04 4.52 2.91
C GLU A 42 -0.87 3.56 3.05
N LEU A 43 0.31 4.02 2.65
CA LEU A 43 1.55 3.24 2.76
C LEU A 43 2.38 3.82 3.89
N GLY A 44 2.59 3.02 4.92
CA GLY A 44 3.43 3.40 6.04
C GLY A 44 4.91 3.17 5.74
N ALA A 45 5.76 3.95 6.35
CA ALA A 45 7.21 3.79 6.19
C ALA A 45 7.72 2.47 6.78
N ASP A 46 6.93 1.83 7.62
CA ASP A 46 7.26 0.57 8.27
C ASP A 46 6.94 -0.68 7.43
N GLY A 47 6.41 -0.49 6.21
CA GLY A 47 6.03 -1.61 5.34
C GLY A 47 4.61 -2.10 5.54
N ASN A 48 3.82 -1.39 6.33
CA ASN A 48 2.41 -1.70 6.50
C ASN A 48 1.55 -0.81 5.60
N PHE A 49 0.41 -1.33 5.15
CA PHE A 49 -0.53 -0.53 4.40
C PHE A 49 -1.93 -0.62 4.98
N THR A 50 -2.72 0.39 4.71
CA THR A 50 -4.15 0.43 5.05
C THR A 50 -4.93 0.79 3.80
N TYR A 51 -5.93 -0.01 3.49
CA TYR A 51 -6.81 0.20 2.34
C TYR A 51 -8.22 0.48 2.86
N THR A 52 -8.77 1.62 2.52
CA THR A 52 -10.10 2.05 2.96
C THR A 52 -10.99 2.23 1.75
N VAL A 53 -12.11 1.53 1.73
CA VAL A 53 -13.09 1.60 0.65
C VAL A 53 -14.46 1.83 1.26
N PRO A 54 -15.28 2.74 0.67
CA PRO A 54 -16.65 2.93 1.15
C PRO A 54 -17.49 1.70 0.86
N ILE A 55 -18.34 1.34 1.80
CA ILE A 55 -19.29 0.24 1.62
C ILE A 55 -20.50 0.80 0.89
N MET A 56 -20.83 0.19 -0.24
CA MET A 56 -21.99 0.52 -1.02
C MET A 56 -23.16 -0.30 -0.52
N THR A 57 -24.21 0.35 -0.04
CA THR A 57 -25.44 -0.32 0.34
C THR A 57 -26.42 -0.29 -0.82
N GLU A 58 -27.06 -1.42 -1.09
CA GLU A 58 -27.96 -1.57 -2.25
C GLU A 58 -29.16 -0.64 -2.22
N ALA A 59 -29.56 -0.20 -1.08
CA ALA A 59 -30.81 0.56 -0.94
C ALA A 59 -30.67 2.06 -1.14
N GLY A 60 -29.54 2.54 -1.57
CA GLY A 60 -29.30 3.98 -1.64
C GLY A 60 -29.41 4.65 -0.28
N THR A 61 -29.66 3.89 0.74
CA THR A 61 -29.61 4.37 2.11
C THR A 61 -28.16 4.50 2.49
N GLU A 62 -27.77 5.71 2.46
CA GLU A 62 -26.44 6.09 2.79
C GLU A 62 -26.16 5.86 4.26
N SER A 63 -25.58 4.72 4.53
CA SER A 63 -24.73 4.65 5.69
C SER A 63 -23.42 5.28 5.29
N LEU A 64 -23.40 6.58 5.20
CA LEU A 64 -22.25 7.35 4.74
C LEU A 64 -20.97 7.11 5.54
N LYS A 65 -21.09 6.45 6.65
CA LYS A 65 -19.97 6.17 7.55
C LYS A 65 -19.48 4.74 7.48
N SER A 66 -20.06 3.92 6.62
CA SER A 66 -19.63 2.54 6.49
C SER A 66 -18.45 2.48 5.56
N GLU A 67 -17.32 2.18 6.13
CA GLU A 67 -16.08 1.98 5.40
C GLU A 67 -15.52 0.61 5.75
N LYS A 68 -14.97 -0.06 4.75
CA LYS A 68 -14.23 -1.29 4.97
C LYS A 68 -12.75 -0.97 4.97
N VAL A 69 -12.07 -1.35 6.05
CA VAL A 69 -10.65 -1.13 6.20
C VAL A 69 -9.92 -2.47 6.12
N THR A 70 -8.97 -2.56 5.22
CA THR A 70 -8.10 -3.74 5.08
C THR A 70 -6.69 -3.32 5.43
N LYS A 71 -6.05 -4.09 6.29
CA LYS A 71 -4.68 -3.83 6.71
C LYS A 71 -3.80 -5.00 6.31
N GLY A 72 -2.57 -4.69 5.96
CA GLY A 72 -1.60 -5.72 5.58
C GLY A 72 -0.22 -5.14 5.43
N LYS A 73 0.60 -5.85 4.68
CA LYS A 73 1.99 -5.46 4.43
C LYS A 73 2.22 -5.30 2.95
N TYR A 74 3.18 -4.45 2.62
CA TYR A 74 3.60 -4.29 1.23
C TYR A 74 5.11 -4.42 1.11
N THR A 75 5.54 -4.86 -0.05
CA THR A 75 6.95 -4.91 -0.43
C THR A 75 7.11 -4.23 -1.78
N ILE A 76 8.31 -3.73 -2.04
CA ILE A 76 8.63 -3.03 -3.27
C ILE A 76 9.78 -3.74 -3.94
N ASP A 77 9.62 -4.00 -5.23
CA ASP A 77 10.69 -4.53 -6.08
C ASP A 77 10.73 -3.68 -7.35
N GLY A 78 11.71 -2.79 -7.43
CA GLY A 78 11.77 -1.84 -8.52
C GLY A 78 10.57 -0.90 -8.52
N ASP A 79 9.77 -0.95 -9.56
CA ASP A 79 8.57 -0.14 -9.70
C ASP A 79 7.29 -0.91 -9.38
N ILE A 80 7.41 -2.10 -8.84
CA ILE A 80 6.26 -2.94 -8.52
C ILE A 80 6.08 -3.03 -7.01
N ILE A 81 4.85 -2.76 -6.57
CA ILE A 81 4.44 -2.96 -5.18
C ILE A 81 3.64 -4.24 -5.11
N THR A 82 3.89 -5.04 -4.08
CA THR A 82 3.10 -6.23 -3.78
C THR A 82 2.44 -6.04 -2.43
N PHE A 83 1.10 -6.09 -2.42
CA PHE A 83 0.30 -6.00 -1.20
C PHE A 83 -0.07 -7.40 -0.75
N LYS A 84 0.15 -7.71 0.52
CA LYS A 84 -0.28 -8.98 1.13
C LYS A 84 -1.18 -8.69 2.32
N PHE A 85 -2.33 -9.30 2.33
CA PHE A 85 -3.31 -9.11 3.39
C PHE A 85 -4.13 -10.39 3.59
N LYS A 86 -4.77 -10.48 4.73
CA LYS A 86 -5.60 -11.63 5.05
C LYS A 86 -7.07 -11.26 5.01
N VAL A 87 -7.85 -12.16 4.43
CA VAL A 87 -9.31 -12.04 4.42
C VAL A 87 -9.89 -13.31 5.01
N THR A 88 -11.06 -13.18 5.61
CA THR A 88 -11.77 -14.33 6.15
C THR A 88 -12.75 -14.85 5.12
N ASP A 89 -12.59 -16.11 4.74
CA ASP A 89 -13.48 -16.80 3.82
C ASP A 89 -14.37 -17.72 4.65
N ASP A 90 -15.66 -17.77 4.32
CA ASP A 90 -16.62 -18.59 5.05
C ASP A 90 -16.35 -20.10 4.94
N ILE A 91 -15.68 -20.48 3.87
CA ILE A 91 -15.41 -21.91 3.59
C ILE A 91 -14.02 -22.30 4.04
N GLU A 92 -13.03 -21.48 3.71
CA GLU A 92 -11.61 -21.80 3.95
C GLU A 92 -11.02 -21.19 5.22
N GLY A 93 -11.76 -20.27 5.86
CA GLY A 93 -11.27 -19.53 7.00
C GLY A 93 -10.39 -18.37 6.56
N GLU A 94 -9.26 -18.16 7.20
CA GLU A 94 -8.36 -17.07 6.90
C GLU A 94 -7.48 -17.40 5.69
N VAL A 95 -7.53 -16.54 4.66
CA VAL A 95 -6.79 -16.71 3.42
C VAL A 95 -5.92 -15.50 3.18
N THR A 96 -4.68 -15.71 2.77
CA THR A 96 -3.77 -14.64 2.38
C THR A 96 -3.99 -14.29 0.91
N LYS A 97 -4.23 -13.01 0.64
CA LYS A 97 -4.38 -12.48 -0.71
C LYS A 97 -3.17 -11.66 -1.09
N THR A 98 -2.88 -11.61 -2.37
CA THR A 98 -1.76 -10.86 -2.92
C THR A 98 -2.26 -10.05 -4.11
N VAL A 99 -1.96 -8.75 -4.10
CA VAL A 99 -2.31 -7.83 -5.19
C VAL A 99 -1.08 -7.02 -5.54
N THR A 100 -0.87 -6.76 -6.80
CA THR A 100 0.28 -5.97 -7.27
C THR A 100 -0.17 -4.64 -7.85
N ALA A 101 0.76 -3.69 -7.82
CA ALA A 101 0.57 -2.36 -8.39
C ALA A 101 1.88 -1.86 -8.99
N SER A 102 1.78 -0.94 -9.92
CA SER A 102 2.95 -0.29 -10.52
C SER A 102 3.10 1.11 -9.97
N LEU A 103 4.32 1.51 -9.67
CA LEU A 103 4.63 2.88 -9.25
C LEU A 103 4.84 3.75 -10.48
N ASP A 104 4.18 4.89 -10.53
CA ASP A 104 4.34 5.89 -11.58
C ASP A 104 5.21 7.02 -11.06
N LYS A 105 6.34 7.26 -11.71
CA LYS A 105 7.33 8.25 -11.28
C LYS A 105 7.52 9.32 -12.34
N ASP A 106 7.92 10.52 -11.90
CA ASP A 106 8.33 11.56 -12.83
C ASP A 106 9.82 11.38 -13.21
N ASP A 107 10.35 12.31 -14.01
CA ASP A 107 11.73 12.23 -14.48
C ASP A 107 12.76 12.30 -13.35
N ASP A 108 12.40 12.88 -12.22
CA ASP A 108 13.26 12.99 -11.06
C ASP A 108 13.15 11.80 -10.11
N GLY A 109 12.32 10.82 -10.45
CA GLY A 109 12.08 9.65 -9.62
C GLY A 109 11.07 9.87 -8.52
N LYS A 110 10.39 11.00 -8.50
CA LYS A 110 9.33 11.29 -7.53
C LYS A 110 8.09 10.48 -7.87
N ILE A 111 7.50 9.84 -6.87
CA ILE A 111 6.32 9.03 -7.06
C ILE A 111 5.10 9.91 -7.16
N LEU A 112 4.37 9.80 -8.27
CA LEU A 112 3.17 10.59 -8.55
C LEU A 112 1.90 9.83 -8.22
N SER A 113 1.90 8.54 -8.50
CA SER A 113 0.73 7.70 -8.34
C SER A 113 1.14 6.24 -8.30
N LEU A 114 0.18 5.38 -7.97
CA LEU A 114 0.34 3.95 -8.19
C LEU A 114 -0.88 3.43 -8.93
N THR A 115 -0.67 2.43 -9.76
CA THR A 115 -1.73 1.80 -10.53
C THR A 115 -1.91 0.38 -10.04
N VAL A 116 -3.01 0.13 -9.38
CA VAL A 116 -3.34 -1.21 -8.88
C VAL A 116 -3.78 -2.05 -10.07
N HIS A 117 -3.14 -3.21 -10.25
CA HIS A 117 -3.45 -4.11 -11.34
C HIS A 117 -4.81 -4.78 -11.11
N GLN A 118 -5.46 -5.18 -12.20
CA GLN A 118 -6.77 -5.80 -12.13
C GLN A 118 -6.76 -7.01 -11.19
N ASN A 119 -7.70 -7.04 -10.26
CA ASN A 119 -7.83 -8.09 -9.26
C ASN A 119 -9.25 -8.08 -8.71
N ARG A 120 -9.54 -9.02 -7.80
CA ARG A 120 -10.89 -9.16 -7.21
C ARG A 120 -11.00 -8.57 -5.81
N ASP A 121 -9.90 -8.20 -5.20
CA ASP A 121 -9.87 -7.86 -3.77
C ASP A 121 -9.79 -6.37 -3.50
N LEU A 122 -9.02 -5.65 -4.31
CA LEU A 122 -8.87 -4.20 -4.19
C LEU A 122 -9.40 -3.54 -5.45
N VAL A 123 -9.94 -2.34 -5.31
CA VAL A 123 -10.37 -1.56 -6.47
C VAL A 123 -9.15 -1.23 -7.32
N TRP A 124 -9.13 -1.72 -8.55
CA TRP A 124 -7.99 -1.54 -9.44
C TRP A 124 -8.10 -0.23 -10.22
N GLY A 125 -6.95 0.33 -10.55
CA GLY A 125 -6.86 1.58 -11.26
C GLY A 125 -5.79 2.48 -10.67
N LYS A 126 -5.79 3.74 -11.08
CA LYS A 126 -4.74 4.69 -10.71
C LYS A 126 -5.12 5.48 -9.46
N TYR A 127 -4.25 5.41 -8.47
CA TYR A 127 -4.36 6.13 -7.20
C TYR A 127 -3.31 7.22 -7.18
N TYR A 128 -3.70 8.46 -6.99
CA TYR A 128 -2.80 9.60 -7.00
C TYR A 128 -2.29 9.90 -5.60
N LYS A 129 -0.99 10.12 -5.51
CA LYS A 129 -0.36 10.46 -4.24
C LYS A 129 -0.75 11.87 -3.80
N LYS A 130 -1.07 11.99 -2.55
CA LYS A 130 -1.40 13.26 -1.92
C LYS A 130 -0.17 13.99 -1.37
#